data_21e8c5d79fb4cabfa1c504443451eae7
#
_entry.id   21e8c5d79fb4cabfa1c504443451eae7
#
_cell.length_a   1.000
_cell.length_b   1.000
_cell.length_c   1.000
_cell.angle_alpha   90.00
_cell.angle_beta   90.00
_cell.angle_gamma   90.00
#
_symmetry.space_group_name_H-M   'P 1'
#
loop_
_entity.id
_entity.type
_entity.pdbx_description
1 polymer ?
#
loop_
_entity_poly.entity_id
_entity_poly.type
_entity_poly.pdbx_seq_one_letter_code
_entity_poly.pdbx_strand_id
1 'polypeptide(L)'
;MSSLPAPASSEQEQFKLTPAVQGIIAINLVVMFLQLTAIRYSYTSQWLGFDATRVPSQWWSVVTYSLVHTGVGHLLANLYGLYLFGPRLERSWSANGAGAGAKRFVWFYLLCALGGVAFDMLFIRQGVLIGSSAAVFGVMTAYVMQWPSDEAYFLFVMPMRAKTLVVGLIAFNALVGFAATGQGGSVNVTYFAHLGGVIAAYIYMRMAASTGIDQVRQRVANLPDADEPPRAIPRNLPRRERGDEVDDIVAKSKAIAAKRSVALTPSSRRREARADELNRVLDKISQHGIESLTSDERKILEEMSKRLRGS
;
A
#
# COMPACT_ATOMS: atom_id res chain seq x y z
N MET A 1 -12.80 -28.14 35.35
CA MET A 1 -11.48 -27.55 35.01
C MET A 1 -11.58 -27.00 33.61
N SER A 2 -11.83 -25.70 33.53
CA SER A 2 -11.98 -24.99 32.26
C SER A 2 -10.59 -24.56 31.78
N SER A 3 -10.12 -25.15 30.69
CA SER A 3 -8.87 -24.73 30.02
C SER A 3 -9.15 -23.45 29.26
N LEU A 4 -8.59 -22.33 29.72
CA LEU A 4 -8.52 -21.08 28.99
C LEU A 4 -7.77 -21.30 27.67
N PRO A 5 -8.26 -20.80 26.52
CA PRO A 5 -7.53 -20.87 25.27
C PRO A 5 -6.30 -19.93 25.35
N ALA A 6 -5.17 -20.43 24.91
CA ALA A 6 -3.90 -19.73 24.90
C ALA A 6 -3.92 -18.51 23.97
N PRO A 7 -3.56 -17.30 24.41
CA PRO A 7 -3.46 -16.09 23.59
C PRO A 7 -2.13 -15.97 22.84
N ALA A 8 -1.39 -17.06 22.63
CA ALA A 8 0.01 -17.02 22.18
C ALA A 8 0.23 -17.06 20.66
N SER A 9 -0.80 -17.24 19.83
CA SER A 9 -0.59 -17.42 18.38
C SER A 9 -0.53 -16.11 17.58
N SER A 10 -1.16 -15.03 18.03
CA SER A 10 -1.24 -13.79 17.26
C SER A 10 0.03 -12.92 17.35
N GLU A 11 0.67 -12.86 18.52
CA GLU A 11 1.89 -12.05 18.69
C GLU A 11 3.11 -12.70 18.04
N GLN A 12 3.28 -14.02 18.16
CA GLN A 12 4.40 -14.72 17.52
C GLN A 12 4.33 -14.71 15.98
N GLU A 13 3.13 -14.69 15.40
CA GLU A 13 2.98 -14.55 13.94
C GLU A 13 3.36 -13.16 13.42
N GLN A 14 3.23 -12.15 14.25
CA GLN A 14 3.51 -10.76 13.86
C GLN A 14 4.99 -10.53 13.49
N PHE A 15 5.92 -11.22 14.16
CA PHE A 15 7.36 -11.09 13.95
C PHE A 15 7.97 -12.12 13.00
N LYS A 16 7.18 -13.06 12.45
CA LYS A 16 7.68 -13.98 11.42
C LYS A 16 8.05 -13.21 10.16
N LEU A 17 9.26 -13.39 9.69
CA LEU A 17 9.73 -12.82 8.43
C LEU A 17 8.93 -13.38 7.25
N THR A 18 8.62 -12.53 6.31
CA THR A 18 7.91 -12.85 5.07
C THR A 18 8.88 -12.97 3.88
N PRO A 19 8.51 -13.65 2.79
CA PRO A 19 9.44 -13.99 1.71
C PRO A 19 10.19 -12.81 1.10
N ALA A 20 9.48 -11.68 0.81
CA ALA A 20 10.14 -10.52 0.22
C ALA A 20 11.06 -9.83 1.23
N VAL A 21 10.61 -9.66 2.48
CA VAL A 21 11.45 -9.08 3.54
C VAL A 21 12.70 -9.93 3.78
N GLN A 22 12.56 -11.28 3.83
CA GLN A 22 13.71 -12.18 3.96
C GLN A 22 14.69 -12.00 2.80
N GLY A 23 14.20 -11.96 1.57
CA GLY A 23 15.03 -11.79 0.37
C GLY A 23 15.80 -10.46 0.39
N ILE A 24 15.12 -9.35 0.77
CA ILE A 24 15.77 -8.04 0.86
C ILE A 24 16.80 -8.00 1.98
N ILE A 25 16.52 -8.58 3.14
CA ILE A 25 17.50 -8.71 4.24
C ILE A 25 18.70 -9.53 3.78
N ALA A 26 18.46 -10.69 3.18
CA ALA A 26 19.53 -11.60 2.76
C ALA A 26 20.47 -10.94 1.73
N ILE A 27 19.93 -10.27 0.71
CA ILE A 27 20.78 -9.62 -0.31
C ILE A 27 21.60 -8.48 0.29
N ASN A 28 21.05 -7.69 1.20
CA ASN A 28 21.77 -6.63 1.88
C ASN A 28 22.90 -7.18 2.78
N LEU A 29 22.65 -8.29 3.47
CA LEU A 29 23.67 -8.97 4.28
C LEU A 29 24.80 -9.53 3.40
N VAL A 30 24.45 -10.14 2.26
CA VAL A 30 25.45 -10.65 1.28
C VAL A 30 26.32 -9.52 0.74
N VAL A 31 25.70 -8.40 0.33
CA VAL A 31 26.45 -7.25 -0.18
C VAL A 31 27.36 -6.68 0.90
N MET A 32 26.90 -6.54 2.14
CA MET A 32 27.74 -6.07 3.25
C MET A 32 28.89 -7.05 3.54
N PHE A 33 28.64 -8.35 3.54
CA PHE A 33 29.69 -9.35 3.71
C PHE A 33 30.77 -9.21 2.62
N LEU A 34 30.38 -9.04 1.37
CA LEU A 34 31.31 -8.78 0.27
C LEU A 34 32.08 -7.47 0.45
N GLN A 35 31.42 -6.40 0.92
CA GLN A 35 32.08 -5.12 1.23
C GLN A 35 33.12 -5.23 2.34
N LEU A 36 32.91 -6.12 3.32
CA LEU A 36 33.82 -6.32 4.43
C LEU A 36 35.00 -7.25 4.11
N THR A 37 34.82 -8.17 3.15
CA THR A 37 35.78 -9.27 2.93
C THR A 37 36.48 -9.24 1.58
N ALA A 38 35.73 -8.97 0.49
CA ALA A 38 36.23 -9.16 -0.87
C ALA A 38 36.34 -7.87 -1.70
N ILE A 39 35.41 -6.93 -1.50
CA ILE A 39 35.28 -5.74 -2.34
C ILE A 39 35.33 -4.49 -1.48
N ARG A 40 36.37 -3.66 -1.64
CA ARG A 40 36.47 -2.43 -0.87
C ARG A 40 35.23 -1.54 -1.03
N TYR A 41 34.81 -0.91 0.06
CA TYR A 41 33.69 0.04 0.07
C TYR A 41 33.80 1.11 -1.03
N SER A 42 34.99 1.62 -1.32
CA SER A 42 35.20 2.61 -2.38
C SER A 42 34.78 2.11 -3.77
N TYR A 43 35.00 0.84 -4.08
CA TYR A 43 34.55 0.25 -5.35
C TYR A 43 33.04 0.05 -5.35
N THR A 44 32.46 -0.49 -4.27
CA THR A 44 31.01 -0.69 -4.21
C THR A 44 30.25 0.63 -4.26
N SER A 45 30.69 1.66 -3.55
CA SER A 45 30.06 2.97 -3.58
C SER A 45 30.21 3.66 -4.96
N GLN A 46 31.35 3.48 -5.64
CA GLN A 46 31.59 4.05 -6.95
C GLN A 46 30.74 3.38 -8.06
N TRP A 47 30.57 2.04 -8.03
CA TRP A 47 29.93 1.30 -9.10
C TRP A 47 28.43 1.03 -8.84
N LEU A 48 28.01 0.90 -7.59
CA LEU A 48 26.65 0.59 -7.21
C LEU A 48 25.90 1.77 -6.55
N GLY A 49 26.64 2.74 -5.98
CA GLY A 49 26.08 3.95 -5.42
C GLY A 49 25.53 4.87 -6.50
N PHE A 50 24.45 5.58 -6.21
CA PHE A 50 23.82 6.49 -7.14
C PHE A 50 24.50 7.86 -7.12
N ASP A 51 24.86 8.35 -8.30
CA ASP A 51 25.40 9.67 -8.55
C ASP A 51 24.73 10.25 -9.81
N ALA A 52 24.01 11.36 -9.65
CA ALA A 52 23.24 11.97 -10.71
C ALA A 52 24.09 12.30 -11.96
N THR A 53 25.38 12.59 -11.79
CA THR A 53 26.28 12.90 -12.90
C THR A 53 26.70 11.67 -13.72
N ARG A 54 26.56 10.48 -13.14
CA ARG A 54 26.97 9.21 -13.74
C ARG A 54 25.80 8.37 -14.31
N VAL A 55 24.56 8.81 -14.15
CA VAL A 55 23.38 8.06 -14.61
C VAL A 55 23.46 7.57 -16.06
N PRO A 56 23.94 8.35 -17.05
CA PRO A 56 24.01 7.86 -18.43
C PRO A 56 24.89 6.61 -18.61
N SER A 57 25.93 6.47 -17.81
CA SER A 57 26.86 5.34 -17.87
C SER A 57 26.60 4.26 -16.82
N GLN A 58 25.90 4.59 -15.73
CA GLN A 58 25.63 3.70 -14.59
C GLN A 58 24.13 3.69 -14.23
N TRP A 59 23.27 3.46 -15.21
CA TRP A 59 21.81 3.48 -15.04
C TRP A 59 21.30 2.49 -13.98
N TRP A 60 22.01 1.38 -13.76
CA TRP A 60 21.66 0.40 -12.71
C TRP A 60 21.76 0.97 -11.30
N SER A 61 22.58 2.02 -11.12
CA SER A 61 22.79 2.65 -9.81
C SER A 61 21.52 3.22 -9.19
N VAL A 62 20.49 3.53 -9.99
CA VAL A 62 19.17 3.97 -9.53
C VAL A 62 18.46 2.93 -8.63
N VAL A 63 18.89 1.68 -8.68
CA VAL A 63 18.37 0.59 -7.85
C VAL A 63 19.45 0.05 -6.91
N THR A 64 20.66 -0.18 -7.43
CA THR A 64 21.72 -0.87 -6.68
C THR A 64 22.27 -0.05 -5.51
N TYR A 65 22.11 1.26 -5.51
CA TYR A 65 22.53 2.12 -4.40
C TYR A 65 21.92 1.68 -3.07
N SER A 66 20.70 1.14 -3.12
CA SER A 66 19.96 0.68 -1.93
C SER A 66 20.56 -0.58 -1.28
N LEU A 67 21.53 -1.22 -1.92
CA LEU A 67 22.23 -2.40 -1.41
C LEU A 67 23.56 -2.05 -0.72
N VAL A 68 24.12 -0.87 -0.99
CA VAL A 68 25.43 -0.44 -0.48
C VAL A 68 25.22 0.33 0.83
N HIS A 69 26.03 0.03 1.85
CA HIS A 69 25.96 0.71 3.15
C HIS A 69 27.35 1.19 3.60
N THR A 70 27.39 2.31 4.30
CA THR A 70 28.65 2.90 4.82
C THR A 70 29.33 2.02 5.87
N GLY A 71 28.58 1.14 6.54
CA GLY A 71 29.06 0.24 7.56
C GLY A 71 27.95 -0.56 8.22
N VAL A 72 28.35 -1.47 9.11
CA VAL A 72 27.44 -2.42 9.76
C VAL A 72 26.31 -1.71 10.54
N GLY A 73 26.62 -0.62 11.26
CA GLY A 73 25.61 0.12 12.02
C GLY A 73 24.52 0.73 11.10
N HIS A 74 24.90 1.29 9.95
CA HIS A 74 23.96 1.81 8.96
C HIS A 74 23.07 0.69 8.39
N LEU A 75 23.67 -0.46 8.05
CA LEU A 75 22.92 -1.63 7.60
C LEU A 75 21.92 -2.10 8.67
N LEU A 76 22.40 -2.31 9.92
CA LEU A 76 21.55 -2.81 11.00
C LEU A 76 20.35 -1.89 11.28
N ALA A 77 20.53 -0.58 11.24
CA ALA A 77 19.42 0.38 11.39
C ALA A 77 18.35 0.19 10.30
N ASN A 78 18.77 0.00 9.04
CA ASN A 78 17.87 -0.26 7.94
C ASN A 78 17.16 -1.62 8.06
N LEU A 79 17.90 -2.66 8.37
CA LEU A 79 17.33 -4.01 8.55
C LEU A 79 16.37 -4.05 9.74
N TYR A 80 16.64 -3.31 10.80
CA TYR A 80 15.75 -3.19 11.95
C TYR A 80 14.40 -2.56 11.57
N GLY A 81 14.42 -1.42 10.85
CA GLY A 81 13.21 -0.80 10.35
C GLY A 81 12.42 -1.73 9.42
N LEU A 82 13.12 -2.42 8.52
CA LEU A 82 12.50 -3.39 7.61
C LEU A 82 11.91 -4.58 8.36
N TYR A 83 12.60 -5.10 9.40
CA TYR A 83 12.14 -6.21 10.23
C TYR A 83 10.87 -5.86 11.02
N LEU A 84 10.83 -4.66 11.62
CA LEU A 84 9.67 -4.24 12.42
C LEU A 84 8.41 -3.99 11.57
N PHE A 85 8.55 -3.32 10.44
CA PHE A 85 7.43 -2.79 9.69
C PHE A 85 7.10 -3.59 8.42
N GLY A 86 8.10 -4.25 7.82
CA GLY A 86 7.95 -4.94 6.54
C GLY A 86 7.01 -6.14 6.56
N PRO A 87 7.17 -7.11 7.50
CA PRO A 87 6.44 -8.36 7.44
C PRO A 87 4.93 -8.20 7.54
N ARG A 88 4.43 -7.32 8.40
CA ARG A 88 3.00 -7.07 8.52
C ARG A 88 2.44 -6.38 7.28
N LEU A 89 3.19 -5.44 6.70
CA LEU A 89 2.81 -4.77 5.47
C LEU A 89 2.73 -5.75 4.29
N GLU A 90 3.73 -6.62 4.12
CA GLU A 90 3.73 -7.65 3.08
C GLU A 90 2.55 -8.61 3.24
N ARG A 91 2.28 -9.09 4.46
CA ARG A 91 1.12 -9.96 4.76
C ARG A 91 -0.21 -9.28 4.44
N SER A 92 -0.34 -7.99 4.73
CA SER A 92 -1.59 -7.26 4.44
C SER A 92 -1.94 -7.22 2.96
N TRP A 93 -0.94 -7.37 2.10
CA TRP A 93 -1.10 -7.41 0.64
C TRP A 93 -1.21 -8.83 0.06
N SER A 94 -1.23 -9.84 0.90
CA SER A 94 -1.24 -11.25 0.49
C SER A 94 -2.65 -11.84 0.33
N ALA A 95 -3.70 -11.03 0.22
CA ALA A 95 -5.07 -11.49 0.04
C ALA A 95 -5.25 -12.44 -1.16
N ASN A 96 -4.46 -12.26 -2.23
CA ASN A 96 -4.43 -13.11 -3.42
C ASN A 96 -3.31 -14.16 -3.37
N GLY A 97 -2.84 -14.53 -2.20
CA GLY A 97 -1.74 -15.46 -1.96
C GLY A 97 -0.42 -14.79 -1.60
N ALA A 98 0.44 -15.52 -0.89
CA ALA A 98 1.72 -15.00 -0.38
C ALA A 98 2.63 -14.47 -1.49
N GLY A 99 2.66 -15.13 -2.65
CA GLY A 99 3.47 -14.69 -3.79
C GLY A 99 3.01 -13.35 -4.38
N ALA A 100 1.71 -13.04 -4.36
CA ALA A 100 1.19 -11.75 -4.80
C ALA A 100 1.59 -10.63 -3.82
N GLY A 101 1.49 -10.87 -2.52
CA GLY A 101 1.94 -9.94 -1.48
C GLY A 101 3.42 -9.64 -1.59
N ALA A 102 4.26 -10.66 -1.75
CA ALA A 102 5.70 -10.52 -1.91
C ALA A 102 6.07 -9.68 -3.14
N LYS A 103 5.48 -9.96 -4.30
CA LYS A 103 5.69 -9.17 -5.53
C LYS A 103 5.30 -7.70 -5.31
N ARG A 104 4.13 -7.46 -4.74
CA ARG A 104 3.66 -6.09 -4.46
C ARG A 104 4.59 -5.36 -3.50
N PHE A 105 5.09 -6.05 -2.47
CA PHE A 105 6.02 -5.47 -1.50
C PHE A 105 7.35 -5.08 -2.15
N VAL A 106 7.93 -5.96 -2.98
CA VAL A 106 9.17 -5.67 -3.71
C VAL A 106 8.99 -4.46 -4.65
N TRP A 107 7.92 -4.41 -5.43
CA TRP A 107 7.64 -3.26 -6.29
C TRP A 107 7.45 -1.96 -5.51
N PHE A 108 6.73 -2.02 -4.39
CA PHE A 108 6.57 -0.87 -3.50
C PHE A 108 7.90 -0.40 -2.92
N TYR A 109 8.72 -1.33 -2.44
CA TYR A 109 10.06 -1.05 -1.92
C TYR A 109 10.95 -0.36 -2.96
N LEU A 110 10.98 -0.89 -4.18
CA LEU A 110 11.71 -0.29 -5.31
C LEU A 110 11.15 1.09 -5.68
N LEU A 111 9.84 1.28 -5.68
CA LEU A 111 9.22 2.58 -5.93
C LEU A 111 9.67 3.62 -4.88
N CYS A 112 9.72 3.25 -3.61
CA CYS A 112 10.20 4.14 -2.56
C CYS A 112 11.71 4.44 -2.72
N ALA A 113 12.51 3.46 -3.13
CA ALA A 113 13.92 3.69 -3.47
C ALA A 113 14.06 4.68 -4.64
N LEU A 114 13.29 4.50 -5.72
CA LEU A 114 13.26 5.44 -6.85
C LEU A 114 12.78 6.83 -6.44
N GLY A 115 11.85 6.93 -5.49
CA GLY A 115 11.46 8.20 -4.87
C GLY A 115 12.63 8.93 -4.25
N GLY A 116 13.52 8.19 -3.56
CA GLY A 116 14.78 8.73 -3.02
C GLY A 116 15.69 9.28 -4.11
N VAL A 117 15.90 8.53 -5.18
CA VAL A 117 16.68 8.97 -6.36
C VAL A 117 16.07 10.22 -7.00
N ALA A 118 14.77 10.24 -7.20
CA ALA A 118 14.08 11.39 -7.80
C ALA A 118 14.29 12.67 -6.98
N PHE A 119 14.21 12.55 -5.66
CA PHE A 119 14.45 13.69 -4.76
C PHE A 119 15.90 14.15 -4.78
N ASP A 120 16.85 13.22 -4.82
CA ASP A 120 18.27 13.52 -4.97
C ASP A 120 18.53 14.30 -6.27
N MET A 121 18.03 13.80 -7.38
CA MET A 121 18.17 14.45 -8.70
C MET A 121 17.55 15.84 -8.76
N LEU A 122 16.45 16.08 -8.06
CA LEU A 122 15.75 17.35 -8.08
C LEU A 122 16.42 18.42 -7.23
N PHE A 123 16.91 18.02 -6.04
CA PHE A 123 17.29 19.00 -5.01
C PHE A 123 18.80 19.07 -4.75
N ILE A 124 19.55 17.97 -4.97
CA ILE A 124 20.93 17.88 -4.51
C ILE A 124 21.94 17.79 -5.63
N ARG A 125 21.78 16.83 -6.53
CA ARG A 125 22.63 16.59 -7.71
C ARG A 125 24.15 16.44 -7.45
N GLN A 126 24.57 16.32 -6.22
CA GLN A 126 25.98 16.20 -5.83
C GLN A 126 26.16 15.14 -4.75
N GLY A 127 27.23 14.37 -4.85
CA GLY A 127 27.54 13.30 -3.90
C GLY A 127 27.01 11.95 -4.35
N VAL A 128 27.33 10.93 -3.58
CA VAL A 128 26.93 9.54 -3.85
C VAL A 128 25.88 9.11 -2.85
N LEU A 129 24.67 8.83 -3.34
CA LEU A 129 23.59 8.27 -2.53
C LEU A 129 23.81 6.77 -2.35
N ILE A 130 23.72 6.28 -1.13
CA ILE A 130 23.84 4.87 -0.75
C ILE A 130 22.91 4.54 0.42
N GLY A 131 22.49 3.28 0.50
CA GLY A 131 21.67 2.77 1.58
C GLY A 131 20.23 2.55 1.21
N SER A 132 19.62 1.56 1.85
CA SER A 132 18.21 1.19 1.65
C SER A 132 17.22 2.12 2.36
N SER A 133 17.71 3.12 3.05
CA SER A 133 16.93 3.93 4.00
C SER A 133 15.75 4.68 3.36
N ALA A 134 15.87 5.18 2.13
CA ALA A 134 14.73 5.80 1.43
C ALA A 134 13.56 4.81 1.30
N ALA A 135 13.83 3.57 0.89
CA ALA A 135 12.83 2.52 0.81
C ALA A 135 12.29 2.12 2.18
N VAL A 136 13.15 2.03 3.20
CA VAL A 136 12.74 1.70 4.59
C VAL A 136 11.84 2.80 5.16
N PHE A 137 12.15 4.08 4.97
CA PHE A 137 11.28 5.18 5.36
C PHE A 137 9.93 5.12 4.64
N GLY A 138 9.92 4.69 3.37
CA GLY A 138 8.69 4.41 2.64
C GLY A 138 7.87 3.29 3.28
N VAL A 139 8.49 2.16 3.64
CA VAL A 139 7.84 1.04 4.33
C VAL A 139 7.25 1.48 5.68
N MET A 140 8.02 2.23 6.48
CA MET A 140 7.57 2.79 7.75
C MET A 140 6.37 3.73 7.56
N THR A 141 6.39 4.58 6.53
CA THR A 141 5.28 5.48 6.19
C THR A 141 4.02 4.70 5.83
N ALA A 142 4.11 3.71 4.95
CA ALA A 142 2.99 2.87 4.57
C ALA A 142 2.40 2.10 5.76
N TYR A 143 3.27 1.62 6.66
CA TYR A 143 2.85 0.94 7.88
C TYR A 143 2.01 1.85 8.77
N VAL A 144 2.51 3.05 9.11
CA VAL A 144 1.78 3.94 10.03
C VAL A 144 0.52 4.56 9.42
N MET A 145 0.41 4.60 8.10
CA MET A 145 -0.84 4.95 7.42
C MET A 145 -1.93 3.89 7.63
N GLN A 146 -1.58 2.64 7.86
CA GLN A 146 -2.52 1.53 8.10
C GLN A 146 -2.71 1.25 9.60
N TRP A 147 -1.65 1.32 10.39
CA TRP A 147 -1.65 0.97 11.82
C TRP A 147 -0.97 2.04 12.68
N PRO A 148 -1.56 3.24 12.80
CA PRO A 148 -0.93 4.37 13.49
C PRO A 148 -0.79 4.17 15.00
N SER A 149 -1.66 3.35 15.57
CA SER A 149 -1.75 3.12 17.03
C SER A 149 -0.95 1.92 17.52
N ASP A 150 -0.34 1.16 16.60
CA ASP A 150 0.50 0.01 16.97
C ASP A 150 1.69 0.45 17.83
N GLU A 151 2.13 -0.43 18.69
CA GLU A 151 3.37 -0.24 19.44
C GLU A 151 4.57 -0.67 18.62
N ALA A 152 5.60 0.17 18.63
CA ALA A 152 6.93 -0.10 18.06
C ALA A 152 8.00 0.25 19.08
N TYR A 153 9.09 -0.50 19.07
CA TYR A 153 10.19 -0.29 20.00
C TYR A 153 11.28 0.56 19.38
N PHE A 154 11.52 1.74 19.95
CA PHE A 154 12.68 2.55 19.58
C PHE A 154 13.95 1.93 20.19
N LEU A 155 14.92 1.60 19.34
CA LEU A 155 16.19 0.96 19.73
C LEU A 155 16.00 -0.29 20.62
N PHE A 156 14.97 -1.10 20.37
CA PHE A 156 14.62 -2.31 21.13
C PHE A 156 14.22 -2.11 22.60
N VAL A 157 14.26 -0.88 23.11
CA VAL A 157 14.12 -0.60 24.55
C VAL A 157 12.84 0.18 24.87
N MET A 158 12.56 1.23 24.11
CA MET A 158 11.49 2.17 24.45
C MET A 158 10.23 1.92 23.61
N PRO A 159 9.16 1.39 24.23
CA PRO A 159 7.88 1.22 23.53
C PRO A 159 7.24 2.58 23.27
N MET A 160 6.80 2.81 22.06
CA MET A 160 6.06 4.00 21.67
C MET A 160 5.10 3.71 20.51
N ARG A 161 4.13 4.58 20.28
CA ARG A 161 3.23 4.42 19.13
C ARG A 161 4.01 4.52 17.83
N ALA A 162 3.77 3.60 16.90
CA ALA A 162 4.45 3.56 15.61
C ALA A 162 4.36 4.90 14.86
N LYS A 163 3.19 5.56 14.89
CA LYS A 163 3.01 6.90 14.33
C LYS A 163 3.97 7.93 14.94
N THR A 164 4.10 7.96 16.27
CA THR A 164 4.97 8.91 16.96
C THR A 164 6.44 8.67 16.61
N LEU A 165 6.86 7.39 16.57
CA LEU A 165 8.20 7.00 16.19
C LEU A 165 8.53 7.45 14.75
N VAL A 166 7.69 7.07 13.80
CA VAL A 166 7.95 7.31 12.38
C VAL A 166 7.88 8.80 12.03
N VAL A 167 6.87 9.52 12.54
CA VAL A 167 6.76 10.97 12.34
C VAL A 167 7.94 11.69 12.98
N GLY A 168 8.35 11.29 14.19
CA GLY A 168 9.55 11.82 14.85
C GLY A 168 10.82 11.60 14.04
N LEU A 169 11.02 10.42 13.48
CA LEU A 169 12.17 10.12 12.61
C LEU A 169 12.15 10.94 11.32
N ILE A 170 10.98 11.09 10.68
CA ILE A 170 10.83 11.92 9.47
C ILE A 170 11.12 13.40 9.80
N ALA A 171 10.54 13.91 10.88
CA ALA A 171 10.78 15.29 11.31
C ALA A 171 12.25 15.54 11.67
N PHE A 172 12.89 14.62 12.38
CA PHE A 172 14.32 14.69 12.67
C PHE A 172 15.16 14.71 11.40
N ASN A 173 14.87 13.81 10.45
CA ASN A 173 15.55 13.79 9.15
C ASN A 173 15.37 15.10 8.36
N ALA A 174 14.15 15.62 8.31
CA ALA A 174 13.88 16.91 7.65
C ALA A 174 14.69 18.05 8.33
N LEU A 175 14.66 18.12 9.66
CA LEU A 175 15.36 19.14 10.41
C LEU A 175 16.88 19.10 10.15
N VAL A 176 17.49 17.91 10.26
CA VAL A 176 18.94 17.74 10.02
C VAL A 176 19.27 18.02 8.56
N GLY A 177 18.46 17.57 7.61
CA GLY A 177 18.63 17.85 6.18
C GLY A 177 18.64 19.35 5.88
N PHE A 178 17.67 20.08 6.41
CA PHE A 178 17.59 21.53 6.24
C PHE A 178 18.71 22.28 6.98
N ALA A 179 19.07 21.88 8.19
CA ALA A 179 20.16 22.48 8.94
C ALA A 179 21.52 22.31 8.24
N ALA A 180 21.72 21.20 7.56
CA ALA A 180 22.94 20.89 6.83
C ALA A 180 23.05 21.59 5.46
N THR A 181 21.97 22.16 4.91
CA THR A 181 22.00 22.86 3.60
C THR A 181 22.94 24.07 3.56
N GLY A 182 23.25 24.67 4.71
CA GLY A 182 24.20 25.79 4.81
C GLY A 182 25.67 25.38 4.92
N GLN A 183 26.00 24.10 5.05
CA GLN A 183 27.36 23.63 5.37
C GLN A 183 28.11 22.93 4.24
N GLY A 184 27.52 22.84 3.04
CA GLY A 184 28.22 22.40 1.82
C GLY A 184 28.75 20.95 1.81
N GLY A 185 28.15 20.03 2.54
CA GLY A 185 28.63 18.66 2.68
C GLY A 185 27.70 17.59 2.10
N SER A 186 28.26 16.41 1.84
CA SER A 186 27.55 15.21 1.35
C SER A 186 26.44 14.69 2.30
N VAL A 187 26.33 15.26 3.49
CA VAL A 187 25.31 14.94 4.50
C VAL A 187 23.87 15.21 3.99
N ASN A 188 23.69 16.17 3.10
CA ASN A 188 22.37 16.59 2.58
C ASN A 188 21.70 15.55 1.70
N VAL A 189 22.50 14.78 0.93
CA VAL A 189 22.02 13.77 -0.04
C VAL A 189 21.08 12.75 0.63
N THR A 190 21.52 12.17 1.74
CA THR A 190 20.80 11.10 2.42
C THR A 190 19.45 11.56 2.99
N TYR A 191 19.42 12.72 3.64
CA TYR A 191 18.20 13.18 4.31
C TYR A 191 17.08 13.54 3.35
N PHE A 192 17.40 14.15 2.20
CA PHE A 192 16.42 14.46 1.17
C PHE A 192 15.94 13.20 0.45
N ALA A 193 16.82 12.23 0.23
CA ALA A 193 16.40 10.93 -0.34
C ALA A 193 15.39 10.21 0.56
N HIS A 194 15.52 10.30 1.89
CA HIS A 194 14.53 9.74 2.83
C HIS A 194 13.14 10.37 2.62
N LEU A 195 13.07 11.69 2.46
CA LEU A 195 11.81 12.39 2.18
C LEU A 195 11.21 11.95 0.84
N GLY A 196 12.04 11.70 -0.17
CA GLY A 196 11.60 11.14 -1.45
C GLY A 196 10.91 9.78 -1.29
N GLY A 197 11.48 8.89 -0.48
CA GLY A 197 10.88 7.60 -0.15
C GLY A 197 9.54 7.73 0.60
N VAL A 198 9.46 8.65 1.57
CA VAL A 198 8.22 8.97 2.31
C VAL A 198 7.11 9.45 1.36
N ILE A 199 7.43 10.38 0.46
CA ILE A 199 6.45 10.97 -0.47
C ILE A 199 5.97 9.91 -1.47
N ALA A 200 6.88 9.10 -2.03
CA ALA A 200 6.52 8.01 -2.93
C ALA A 200 5.58 7.01 -2.24
N ALA A 201 5.87 6.63 -0.99
CA ALA A 201 5.01 5.77 -0.20
C ALA A 201 3.63 6.39 0.05
N TYR A 202 3.58 7.65 0.45
CA TYR A 202 2.33 8.36 0.71
C TYR A 202 1.44 8.41 -0.55
N ILE A 203 2.01 8.79 -1.69
CA ILE A 203 1.28 8.83 -2.96
C ILE A 203 0.76 7.44 -3.33
N TYR A 204 1.62 6.40 -3.27
CA TYR A 204 1.22 5.03 -3.57
C TYR A 204 0.07 4.55 -2.68
N MET A 205 0.16 4.78 -1.38
CA MET A 205 -0.87 4.34 -0.43
C MET A 205 -2.20 5.08 -0.64
N ARG A 206 -2.16 6.37 -0.96
CA ARG A 206 -3.38 7.15 -1.27
C ARG A 206 -4.05 6.67 -2.55
N MET A 207 -3.27 6.41 -3.60
CA MET A 207 -3.79 5.85 -4.86
C MET A 207 -4.36 4.44 -4.67
N ALA A 208 -3.67 3.59 -3.91
CA ALA A 208 -4.16 2.24 -3.62
C ALA A 208 -5.45 2.25 -2.79
N ALA A 209 -5.59 3.19 -1.85
CA ALA A 209 -6.81 3.34 -1.05
C ALA A 209 -8.00 3.77 -1.91
N SER A 210 -7.83 4.75 -2.82
CA SER A 210 -8.90 5.20 -3.72
C SER A 210 -9.38 4.07 -4.64
N THR A 211 -8.46 3.33 -5.25
CA THR A 211 -8.79 2.17 -6.09
C THR A 211 -9.55 1.09 -5.31
N GLY A 212 -9.17 0.82 -4.07
CA GLY A 212 -9.88 -0.14 -3.21
C GLY A 212 -11.32 0.28 -2.91
N ILE A 213 -11.54 1.56 -2.60
CA ILE A 213 -12.86 2.12 -2.35
C ILE A 213 -13.74 2.02 -3.60
N ASP A 214 -13.21 2.35 -4.76
CA ASP A 214 -13.95 2.27 -6.03
C ASP A 214 -14.34 0.83 -6.37
N GLN A 215 -13.47 -0.15 -6.10
CA GLN A 215 -13.81 -1.57 -6.27
C GLN A 215 -14.93 -2.01 -5.31
N VAL A 216 -14.92 -1.56 -4.05
CA VAL A 216 -16.00 -1.86 -3.11
C VAL A 216 -17.32 -1.21 -3.57
N ARG A 217 -17.28 0.05 -4.02
CA ARG A 217 -18.44 0.75 -4.58
C ARG A 217 -19.04 -0.03 -5.76
N GLN A 218 -18.21 -0.47 -6.70
CA GLN A 218 -18.67 -1.26 -7.86
C GLN A 218 -19.27 -2.61 -7.44
N ARG A 219 -18.63 -3.32 -6.49
CA ARG A 219 -19.17 -4.59 -5.98
C ARG A 219 -20.52 -4.41 -5.31
N VAL A 220 -20.67 -3.39 -4.47
CA VAL A 220 -21.95 -3.11 -3.80
C VAL A 220 -23.03 -2.67 -4.79
N ALA A 221 -22.68 -1.86 -5.79
CA ALA A 221 -23.62 -1.45 -6.84
C ALA A 221 -24.12 -2.65 -7.67
N ASN A 222 -23.33 -3.71 -7.78
CA ASN A 222 -23.66 -4.92 -8.52
C ASN A 222 -24.34 -6.02 -7.66
N LEU A 223 -24.50 -5.81 -6.34
CA LEU A 223 -25.22 -6.75 -5.50
C LEU A 223 -26.71 -6.79 -5.89
N PRO A 224 -27.30 -8.00 -6.05
CA PRO A 224 -28.74 -8.14 -6.25
C PRO A 224 -29.50 -7.53 -5.06
N ASP A 225 -30.62 -6.87 -5.32
CA ASP A 225 -31.47 -6.37 -4.24
C ASP A 225 -32.03 -7.56 -3.46
N ALA A 226 -31.92 -7.53 -2.13
CA ALA A 226 -32.36 -8.64 -1.28
C ALA A 226 -33.89 -8.89 -1.38
N ASP A 227 -34.61 -7.88 -1.88
CA ASP A 227 -36.07 -7.92 -2.08
C ASP A 227 -36.46 -8.29 -3.53
N GLU A 228 -35.50 -8.49 -4.45
CA GLU A 228 -35.82 -9.03 -5.78
C GLU A 228 -36.01 -10.56 -5.66
N PRO A 229 -37.21 -11.10 -6.02
CA PRO A 229 -37.36 -12.54 -6.07
C PRO A 229 -36.33 -13.13 -7.04
N PRO A 230 -35.73 -14.29 -6.73
CA PRO A 230 -34.75 -14.91 -7.61
C PRO A 230 -35.32 -14.95 -9.03
N ARG A 231 -34.60 -14.34 -9.97
CA ARG A 231 -35.02 -14.38 -11.39
C ARG A 231 -35.14 -15.82 -11.79
N ALA A 232 -36.38 -16.27 -12.00
CA ALA A 232 -36.66 -17.60 -12.51
C ALA A 232 -35.90 -17.74 -13.83
N ILE A 233 -34.90 -18.62 -13.86
CA ILE A 233 -34.22 -18.98 -15.11
C ILE A 233 -35.30 -19.58 -15.99
N PRO A 234 -35.58 -19.02 -17.18
CA PRO A 234 -36.60 -19.57 -18.07
C PRO A 234 -36.16 -21.00 -18.44
N ARG A 235 -36.82 -22.00 -17.86
CA ARG A 235 -36.66 -23.38 -18.34
C ARG A 235 -37.26 -23.44 -19.73
N ASN A 236 -36.40 -23.61 -20.73
CA ASN A 236 -36.68 -24.02 -22.10
C ASN A 236 -38.08 -23.67 -22.66
N LEU A 237 -38.19 -22.49 -23.27
CA LEU A 237 -39.25 -22.22 -24.18
C LEU A 237 -38.99 -22.97 -25.50
N PRO A 238 -39.98 -23.68 -26.06
CA PRO A 238 -39.85 -24.38 -27.36
C PRO A 238 -39.53 -23.36 -28.45
N ARG A 239 -38.61 -23.75 -29.32
CA ARG A 239 -38.14 -22.98 -30.49
C ARG A 239 -39.33 -22.69 -31.43
N ARG A 240 -39.83 -21.49 -31.45
CA ARG A 240 -40.78 -20.98 -32.42
C ARG A 240 -40.04 -20.32 -33.57
N GLU A 241 -40.57 -20.50 -34.78
CA GLU A 241 -39.94 -20.18 -36.05
C GLU A 241 -39.58 -18.70 -36.21
N ARG A 242 -38.41 -18.48 -36.82
CA ARG A 242 -37.90 -17.16 -37.18
C ARG A 242 -38.65 -16.65 -38.40
N GLY A 243 -39.42 -15.57 -38.25
CA GLY A 243 -39.99 -14.83 -39.38
C GLY A 243 -40.17 -13.34 -39.06
N ASP A 244 -40.87 -13.00 -37.97
CA ASP A 244 -41.32 -11.62 -37.75
C ASP A 244 -40.82 -11.00 -36.43
N GLU A 245 -39.79 -11.58 -35.77
CA GLU A 245 -39.42 -11.20 -34.42
C GLU A 245 -38.48 -9.99 -34.30
N VAL A 246 -37.75 -9.60 -35.37
CA VAL A 246 -36.74 -8.54 -35.25
C VAL A 246 -37.41 -7.16 -35.12
N ASP A 247 -38.50 -6.93 -35.88
CA ASP A 247 -39.22 -5.65 -35.83
C ASP A 247 -40.02 -5.50 -34.52
N ASP A 248 -40.55 -6.60 -33.98
CA ASP A 248 -41.28 -6.61 -32.72
C ASP A 248 -40.31 -6.42 -31.50
N ILE A 249 -39.10 -6.96 -31.57
CA ILE A 249 -38.05 -6.76 -30.57
C ILE A 249 -37.53 -5.33 -30.58
N VAL A 250 -37.38 -4.73 -31.76
CA VAL A 250 -36.96 -3.33 -31.91
C VAL A 250 -38.06 -2.37 -31.43
N ALA A 251 -39.34 -2.66 -31.76
CA ALA A 251 -40.47 -1.88 -31.26
C ALA A 251 -40.63 -1.98 -29.73
N LYS A 252 -40.51 -3.18 -29.17
CA LYS A 252 -40.54 -3.40 -27.73
C LYS A 252 -39.33 -2.76 -27.00
N SER A 253 -38.14 -2.83 -27.57
CA SER A 253 -36.96 -2.19 -26.98
C SER A 253 -37.06 -0.66 -26.97
N LYS A 254 -37.62 -0.05 -28.02
CA LYS A 254 -37.93 1.38 -28.06
C LYS A 254 -39.03 1.78 -27.06
N ALA A 255 -40.07 0.96 -26.91
CA ALA A 255 -41.14 1.21 -25.94
C ALA A 255 -40.65 1.05 -24.50
N ILE A 256 -39.71 0.10 -24.21
CA ILE A 256 -39.08 -0.07 -22.93
C ILE A 256 -38.12 1.08 -22.63
N ALA A 257 -37.35 1.54 -23.60
CA ALA A 257 -36.50 2.71 -23.47
C ALA A 257 -37.29 3.99 -23.17
N ALA A 258 -38.44 4.18 -23.82
CA ALA A 258 -39.33 5.31 -23.56
C ALA A 258 -40.05 5.24 -22.19
N LYS A 259 -40.37 4.02 -21.69
CA LYS A 259 -40.91 3.83 -20.33
C LYS A 259 -39.85 3.93 -19.24
N ARG A 260 -38.59 3.69 -19.55
CA ARG A 260 -37.47 3.79 -18.58
C ARG A 260 -37.15 5.24 -18.20
N SER A 261 -37.53 6.21 -19.01
CA SER A 261 -37.37 7.63 -18.69
C SER A 261 -38.47 8.19 -17.76
N VAL A 262 -39.54 7.44 -17.45
CA VAL A 262 -40.73 7.99 -16.76
C VAL A 262 -41.07 7.29 -15.43
N ALA A 263 -40.51 6.13 -15.11
CA ALA A 263 -40.80 5.49 -13.80
C ALA A 263 -39.58 4.75 -13.26
N LEU A 264 -38.82 5.42 -12.44
CA LEU A 264 -37.97 4.74 -11.44
C LEU A 264 -38.88 3.87 -10.56
N THR A 265 -38.72 2.55 -10.64
CA THR A 265 -39.45 1.62 -9.79
C THR A 265 -39.07 1.87 -8.32
N PRO A 266 -39.93 1.58 -7.34
CA PRO A 266 -39.59 1.73 -5.93
C PRO A 266 -38.29 1.04 -5.53
N SER A 267 -37.92 -0.06 -6.21
CA SER A 267 -36.68 -0.80 -6.01
C SER A 267 -35.44 -0.02 -6.52
N SER A 268 -35.53 0.67 -7.66
CA SER A 268 -34.41 1.47 -8.16
C SER A 268 -34.15 2.71 -7.31
N ARG A 269 -35.17 3.36 -6.80
CA ARG A 269 -35.03 4.48 -5.83
C ARG A 269 -34.37 4.03 -4.53
N ARG A 270 -34.72 2.82 -4.03
CA ARG A 270 -34.08 2.24 -2.85
C ARG A 270 -32.61 1.87 -3.11
N ARG A 271 -32.28 1.40 -4.33
CA ARG A 271 -30.89 1.13 -4.72
C ARG A 271 -30.06 2.41 -4.78
N GLU A 272 -30.58 3.45 -5.41
CA GLU A 272 -29.89 4.74 -5.48
C GLU A 272 -29.69 5.34 -4.08
N ALA A 273 -30.73 5.36 -3.25
CA ALA A 273 -30.66 5.87 -1.87
C ALA A 273 -29.62 5.10 -1.03
N ARG A 274 -29.56 3.78 -1.16
CA ARG A 274 -28.57 2.93 -0.47
C ARG A 274 -27.15 3.11 -1.01
N ALA A 275 -26.99 3.29 -2.30
CA ALA A 275 -25.71 3.60 -2.93
C ALA A 275 -25.18 4.96 -2.47
N ASP A 276 -26.06 5.95 -2.38
CA ASP A 276 -25.69 7.29 -1.90
C ASP A 276 -25.32 7.29 -0.42
N GLU A 277 -26.04 6.53 0.41
CA GLU A 277 -25.71 6.38 1.84
C GLU A 277 -24.37 5.69 2.04
N LEU A 278 -24.10 4.62 1.32
CA LEU A 278 -22.80 3.94 1.32
C LEU A 278 -21.68 4.87 0.84
N ASN A 279 -21.90 5.61 -0.23
CA ASN A 279 -20.92 6.56 -0.76
C ASN A 279 -20.55 7.61 0.29
N ARG A 280 -21.54 8.16 1.01
CA ARG A 280 -21.28 9.12 2.11
C ARG A 280 -20.39 8.50 3.20
N VAL A 281 -20.69 7.26 3.60
CA VAL A 281 -19.90 6.55 4.62
C VAL A 281 -18.48 6.28 4.13
N LEU A 282 -18.31 5.84 2.89
CA LEU A 282 -16.99 5.60 2.30
C LEU A 282 -16.19 6.90 2.10
N ASP A 283 -16.83 7.98 1.70
CA ASP A 283 -16.19 9.30 1.59
C ASP A 283 -15.73 9.82 2.95
N LYS A 284 -16.55 9.63 3.99
CA LYS A 284 -16.19 9.99 5.36
C LYS A 284 -15.00 9.19 5.89
N ILE A 285 -14.95 7.88 5.59
CA ILE A 285 -13.78 7.04 5.92
C ILE A 285 -12.53 7.53 5.18
N SER A 286 -12.69 7.87 3.91
CA SER A 286 -11.58 8.34 3.07
C SER A 286 -10.97 9.66 3.56
N GLN A 287 -11.81 10.56 4.10
CA GLN A 287 -11.39 11.89 4.55
C GLN A 287 -10.95 11.93 6.02
N HIS A 288 -11.62 11.19 6.89
CA HIS A 288 -11.48 11.31 8.34
C HIS A 288 -11.12 10.00 9.06
N GLY A 289 -10.97 8.89 8.32
CA GLY A 289 -10.67 7.57 8.86
C GLY A 289 -11.91 6.84 9.41
N ILE A 290 -11.74 5.55 9.67
CA ILE A 290 -12.82 4.66 10.14
C ILE A 290 -13.33 5.02 11.54
N GLU A 291 -12.52 5.70 12.34
CA GLU A 291 -12.87 6.12 13.69
C GLU A 291 -13.88 7.28 13.72
N SER A 292 -14.07 7.97 12.60
CA SER A 292 -15.02 9.08 12.47
C SER A 292 -16.48 8.61 12.31
N LEU A 293 -16.71 7.31 12.15
CA LEU A 293 -18.03 6.74 11.92
C LEU A 293 -18.88 6.71 13.18
N THR A 294 -20.15 7.11 13.03
CA THR A 294 -21.17 6.94 14.06
C THR A 294 -21.55 5.46 14.22
N SER A 295 -22.27 5.14 15.31
CA SER A 295 -22.76 3.78 15.58
C SER A 295 -23.65 3.22 14.46
N ASP A 296 -24.46 4.08 13.85
CA ASP A 296 -25.38 3.68 12.78
C ASP A 296 -24.64 3.49 11.43
N GLU A 297 -23.70 4.35 11.11
CA GLU A 297 -22.82 4.19 9.95
C GLU A 297 -21.96 2.91 10.02
N ARG A 298 -21.53 2.51 11.21
CA ARG A 298 -20.82 1.24 11.44
C ARG A 298 -21.73 0.03 11.22
N LYS A 299 -23.00 0.08 11.63
CA LYS A 299 -23.97 -1.00 11.37
C LYS A 299 -24.23 -1.19 9.87
N ILE A 300 -24.36 -0.10 9.11
CA ILE A 300 -24.54 -0.14 7.67
C ILE A 300 -23.35 -0.85 7.01
N LEU A 301 -22.12 -0.50 7.38
CA LEU A 301 -20.92 -1.17 6.88
C LEU A 301 -20.85 -2.64 7.26
N GLU A 302 -21.23 -3.00 8.49
CA GLU A 302 -21.24 -4.39 8.97
C GLU A 302 -22.26 -5.22 8.21
N GLU A 303 -23.46 -4.70 7.99
CA GLU A 303 -24.52 -5.36 7.21
C GLU A 303 -24.06 -5.60 5.76
N MET A 304 -23.46 -4.60 5.12
CA MET A 304 -22.90 -4.73 3.77
C MET A 304 -21.74 -5.71 3.72
N SER A 305 -20.87 -5.73 4.72
CA SER A 305 -19.77 -6.69 4.83
C SER A 305 -20.28 -8.13 4.97
N LYS A 306 -21.33 -8.35 5.76
CA LYS A 306 -21.96 -9.68 5.90
C LYS A 306 -22.54 -10.16 4.57
N ARG A 307 -23.18 -9.29 3.81
CA ARG A 307 -23.72 -9.62 2.48
C ARG A 307 -22.63 -9.98 1.46
N LEU A 308 -21.50 -9.26 1.50
CA LEU A 308 -20.37 -9.54 0.61
C LEU A 308 -19.63 -10.86 0.92
N ARG A 309 -19.71 -11.33 2.17
CA ARG A 309 -19.10 -12.61 2.61
C ARG A 309 -20.02 -13.81 2.38
N GLY A 310 -21.32 -13.59 2.26
CA GLY A 310 -22.32 -14.65 2.07
C GLY A 310 -22.70 -14.89 0.60
N SER A 311 -22.09 -14.18 -0.33
CA SER A 311 -22.22 -14.37 -1.78
C SER A 311 -20.93 -14.95 -2.36
#